data_2c2711dad577247ed797bf7fdf815540
#
_entry.id   2c2711dad577247ed797bf7fdf815540
#
_cell.length_a   1.000
_cell.length_b   1.000
_cell.length_c   1.000
_cell.angle_alpha   90.00
_cell.angle_beta   90.00
_cell.angle_gamma   90.00
#
_symmetry.space_group_name_H-M   'P 1'
#
loop_
_entity.id
_entity.type
_entity.pdbx_description
1 polymer ?
#
loop_
_entity_poly.entity_id
_entity_poly.type
_entity_poly.pdbx_seq_one_letter_code
_entity_poly.pdbx_strand_id
1 'polypeptide(L)'
;ALIEVLEIAENENWKGLVIGNNAKQFSVGANLMNIGMIAMQKQFDQLERFVDDFQQINMRIRTSKIPVVVATQGYVFGGGCEFAIHCYAGIYASECYIGLV
;
A
#
# COMPACT_ATOMS: atom_id res chain seq x y z
N ALA A 1 5.19 -10.29 0.62
CA ALA A 1 5.77 -10.09 -0.71
C ALA A 1 6.50 -8.75 -0.82
N LEU A 2 5.86 -7.63 -0.49
CA LEU A 2 6.50 -6.31 -0.62
C LEU A 2 7.70 -6.14 0.31
N ILE A 3 7.59 -6.59 1.55
CA ILE A 3 8.69 -6.51 2.52
C ILE A 3 9.90 -7.31 2.03
N GLU A 4 9.67 -8.49 1.46
CA GLU A 4 10.74 -9.31 0.90
C GLU A 4 11.45 -8.61 -0.26
N VAL A 5 10.70 -7.97 -1.14
CA VAL A 5 11.27 -7.20 -2.25
C VAL A 5 12.09 -6.03 -1.73
N LEU A 6 11.61 -5.32 -0.71
CA LEU A 6 12.34 -4.22 -0.08
C LEU A 6 13.65 -4.71 0.55
N GLU A 7 13.63 -5.84 1.24
CA GLU A 7 14.83 -6.41 1.84
C GLU A 7 15.87 -6.75 0.77
N ILE A 8 15.45 -7.38 -0.32
CA ILE A 8 16.33 -7.70 -1.44
C ILE A 8 16.93 -6.42 -2.05
N ALA A 9 16.09 -5.42 -2.28
CA ALA A 9 16.51 -4.16 -2.87
C ALA A 9 17.55 -3.44 -2.00
N GLU A 10 17.33 -3.41 -0.68
CA GLU A 10 18.26 -2.79 0.25
C GLU A 10 19.57 -3.56 0.35
N ASN A 11 19.52 -4.90 0.39
CA ASN A 11 20.71 -5.75 0.49
C ASN A 11 21.56 -5.69 -0.78
N GLU A 12 20.94 -5.54 -1.94
CA GLU A 12 21.62 -5.43 -3.22
C GLU A 12 21.99 -3.98 -3.58
N ASN A 13 21.74 -3.04 -2.68
CA ASN A 13 22.04 -1.62 -2.87
C ASN A 13 21.37 -1.02 -4.11
N TRP A 14 20.13 -1.37 -4.36
CA TRP A 14 19.35 -0.73 -5.42
C TRP A 14 19.16 0.75 -5.09
N LYS A 15 19.10 1.60 -6.12
CA LYS A 15 18.99 3.04 -5.95
C LYS A 15 17.57 3.50 -5.60
N GLY A 16 16.59 2.65 -5.83
CA GLY A 16 15.20 2.96 -5.53
C GLY A 16 14.26 1.86 -5.99
N LEU A 17 12.98 2.01 -5.68
CA LEU A 17 11.92 1.07 -6.05
C LEU A 17 10.71 1.84 -6.54
N VAL A 18 10.14 1.44 -7.68
CA VAL A 18 8.94 2.03 -8.23
C VAL A 18 7.82 0.99 -8.17
N ILE A 19 6.68 1.38 -7.61
CA ILE A 19 5.51 0.53 -7.47
C ILE A 19 4.38 1.10 -8.34
N GLY A 20 3.83 0.28 -9.20
CA GLY A 20 2.72 0.65 -10.06
C GLY A 20 1.97 -0.59 -10.54
N ASN A 21 0.87 -0.37 -11.26
CA ASN A 21 0.14 -1.46 -11.91
C ASN A 21 -0.45 -0.97 -13.24
N ASN A 22 -0.96 -1.92 -14.04
CA ASN A 22 -1.57 -1.63 -15.35
C ASN A 22 -3.10 -1.62 -15.33
N ALA A 23 -3.71 -1.65 -14.16
CA ALA A 23 -5.17 -1.60 -14.02
C ALA A 23 -5.68 -0.19 -14.26
N LYS A 24 -6.98 -0.05 -14.55
CA LYS A 24 -7.62 1.28 -14.68
C LYS A 24 -7.54 2.07 -13.39
N GLN A 25 -7.66 1.39 -12.26
CA GLN A 25 -7.59 1.98 -10.93
C GLN A 25 -6.37 1.43 -10.20
N PHE A 26 -5.66 2.29 -9.48
CA PHE A 26 -4.53 1.85 -8.68
C PHE A 26 -5.02 1.02 -7.48
N SER A 27 -5.96 1.57 -6.71
CA SER A 27 -6.53 0.87 -5.57
C SER A 27 -7.83 1.55 -5.13
N VAL A 28 -8.85 0.75 -4.90
CA VAL A 28 -10.13 1.24 -4.35
C VAL A 28 -10.26 0.96 -2.85
N GLY A 29 -9.18 0.51 -2.22
CA GLY A 29 -9.13 0.20 -0.80
C GLY A 29 -9.34 -1.28 -0.51
N ALA A 30 -9.51 -1.59 0.76
CA ALA A 30 -9.72 -2.96 1.21
C ALA A 30 -11.09 -3.48 0.82
N ASN A 31 -11.21 -4.80 0.67
CA ASN A 31 -12.49 -5.43 0.40
C ASN A 31 -13.35 -5.41 1.67
N LEU A 32 -14.30 -4.48 1.71
CA LEU A 32 -15.17 -4.28 2.87
C LEU A 32 -16.05 -5.51 3.17
N MET A 33 -16.40 -6.29 2.15
CA MET A 33 -17.16 -7.53 2.39
C MET A 33 -16.33 -8.54 3.18
N ASN A 34 -15.08 -8.72 2.82
CA ASN A 34 -14.20 -9.63 3.57
C ASN A 34 -13.99 -9.17 5.00
N ILE A 35 -13.78 -7.88 5.20
CA ILE A 35 -13.63 -7.29 6.54
C ILE A 35 -14.92 -7.47 7.34
N GLY A 36 -16.08 -7.21 6.72
CA GLY A 36 -17.38 -7.39 7.34
C GLY A 36 -17.63 -8.84 7.75
N MET A 37 -17.29 -9.80 6.88
CA MET A 37 -17.44 -11.22 7.18
C MET A 37 -16.56 -11.65 8.35
N ILE A 38 -15.32 -11.20 8.38
CA ILE A 38 -14.39 -11.49 9.49
C ILE A 38 -14.96 -10.92 10.80
N ALA A 39 -15.46 -9.70 10.77
CA ALA A 39 -16.05 -9.06 11.95
C ALA A 39 -17.32 -9.79 12.40
N MET A 40 -18.18 -10.21 11.48
CA MET A 40 -19.41 -10.95 11.80
C MET A 40 -19.12 -12.32 12.41
N GLN A 41 -18.04 -12.96 12.01
CA GLN A 41 -17.60 -14.23 12.57
C GLN A 41 -16.87 -14.07 13.90
N LYS A 42 -16.75 -12.83 14.39
CA LYS A 42 -16.04 -12.49 15.63
C LYS A 42 -14.57 -12.93 15.62
N GLN A 43 -13.95 -12.97 14.45
CA GLN A 43 -12.53 -13.29 14.30
C GLN A 43 -11.70 -12.01 14.41
N PHE A 44 -11.81 -11.34 15.54
CA PHE A 44 -11.14 -10.06 15.76
C PHE A 44 -9.63 -10.16 15.71
N ASP A 45 -9.07 -11.32 16.08
CA ASP A 45 -7.64 -11.57 15.98
C ASP A 45 -7.12 -11.49 14.54
N GLN A 46 -7.90 -12.01 13.59
CA GLN A 46 -7.55 -11.94 12.16
C GLN A 46 -7.64 -10.51 11.65
N LEU A 47 -8.65 -9.77 12.09
CA LEU A 47 -8.81 -8.37 11.71
C LEU A 47 -7.66 -7.53 12.26
N GLU A 48 -7.29 -7.75 13.52
CA GLU A 48 -6.16 -7.08 14.16
C GLU A 48 -4.85 -7.36 13.42
N ARG A 49 -4.61 -8.61 13.03
CA ARG A 49 -3.43 -8.97 12.24
C ARG A 49 -3.41 -8.28 10.89
N PHE A 50 -4.57 -8.20 10.23
CA PHE A 50 -4.67 -7.52 8.93
C PHE A 50 -4.28 -6.06 9.05
N VAL A 51 -4.81 -5.37 10.05
CA VAL A 51 -4.50 -3.95 10.30
C VAL A 51 -3.03 -3.77 10.66
N ASP A 52 -2.52 -4.62 11.54
CA ASP A 52 -1.13 -4.57 11.99
C ASP A 52 -0.17 -4.80 10.83
N ASP A 53 -0.41 -5.82 10.01
CA ASP A 53 0.42 -6.11 8.84
C ASP A 53 0.43 -4.94 7.86
N PHE A 54 -0.73 -4.32 7.63
CA PHE A 54 -0.83 -3.17 6.75
C PHE A 54 -0.04 -1.97 7.30
N GLN A 55 -0.17 -1.71 8.60
CA GLN A 55 0.59 -0.63 9.25
C GLN A 55 2.09 -0.89 9.19
N GLN A 56 2.51 -2.13 9.38
CA GLN A 56 3.93 -2.49 9.30
C GLN A 56 4.48 -2.29 7.89
N ILE A 57 3.71 -2.65 6.87
CA ILE A 57 4.10 -2.42 5.48
C ILE A 57 4.30 -0.93 5.22
N ASN A 58 3.35 -0.09 5.65
CA ASN A 58 3.44 1.35 5.47
C ASN A 58 4.66 1.94 6.18
N MET A 59 4.91 1.52 7.41
CA MET A 59 6.07 1.99 8.16
C MET A 59 7.38 1.50 7.55
N ARG A 60 7.39 0.28 7.04
CA ARG A 60 8.57 -0.28 6.38
C ARG A 60 8.95 0.50 5.13
N ILE A 61 7.95 0.94 4.38
CA ILE A 61 8.17 1.79 3.20
C ILE A 61 8.68 3.16 3.62
N ARG A 62 8.04 3.76 4.62
CA ARG A 62 8.41 5.10 5.10
C ARG A 62 9.85 5.15 5.63
N THR A 63 10.30 4.09 6.29
CA THR A 63 11.63 4.01 6.90
C THR A 63 12.63 3.26 6.04
N SER A 64 12.31 2.97 4.78
CA SER A 64 13.19 2.26 3.87
C SER A 64 14.51 3.02 3.65
N LYS A 65 15.59 2.26 3.53
CA LYS A 65 16.92 2.80 3.22
C LYS A 65 17.04 3.33 1.80
N ILE A 66 16.14 2.88 0.91
CA ILE A 66 16.09 3.33 -0.48
C ILE A 66 14.77 4.05 -0.72
N PRO A 67 14.72 5.05 -1.62
CA PRO A 67 13.47 5.72 -1.93
C PRO A 67 12.49 4.77 -2.65
N VAL A 68 11.26 4.73 -2.14
CA VAL A 68 10.16 4.00 -2.77
C VAL A 68 9.22 5.02 -3.39
N VAL A 69 9.00 4.92 -4.69
CA VAL A 69 8.15 5.83 -5.45
C VAL A 69 6.94 5.05 -5.94
N VAL A 70 5.76 5.66 -5.82
CA VAL A 70 4.52 5.06 -6.31
C VAL A 70 4.07 5.80 -7.57
N ALA A 71 3.62 5.03 -8.57
CA ALA A 71 3.02 5.56 -9.80
C ALA A 71 1.57 5.12 -9.84
N THR A 72 0.63 6.07 -9.80
CA THR A 72 -0.79 5.77 -9.68
C THR A 72 -1.61 6.34 -10.82
N GLN A 73 -2.76 5.74 -11.05
CA GLN A 73 -3.76 6.20 -12.02
C GLN A 73 -5.16 5.88 -11.49
N GLY A 74 -6.16 6.62 -12.01
CA GLY A 74 -7.55 6.42 -11.63
C GLY A 74 -7.80 6.65 -10.15
N TYR A 75 -8.52 5.76 -9.50
CA TYR A 75 -8.85 5.89 -8.09
C TYR A 75 -7.73 5.34 -7.20
N VAL A 76 -7.41 6.11 -6.17
CA VAL A 76 -6.46 5.72 -5.12
C VAL A 76 -7.14 6.03 -3.78
N PHE A 77 -7.92 5.09 -3.27
CA PHE A 77 -8.79 5.31 -2.12
C PHE A 77 -8.39 4.46 -0.92
N GLY A 78 -8.73 4.94 0.28
CA GLY A 78 -8.54 4.21 1.52
C GLY A 78 -7.10 3.79 1.74
N GLY A 79 -6.88 2.49 1.93
CA GLY A 79 -5.54 1.93 2.17
C GLY A 79 -4.56 2.20 1.03
N GLY A 80 -5.04 2.27 -0.23
CA GLY A 80 -4.19 2.65 -1.35
C GLY A 80 -3.66 4.07 -1.23
N CYS A 81 -4.51 5.00 -0.78
CA CYS A 81 -4.10 6.37 -0.49
C CYS A 81 -3.09 6.42 0.66
N GLU A 82 -3.36 5.70 1.75
CA GLU A 82 -2.44 5.63 2.90
C GLU A 82 -1.08 5.08 2.47
N PHE A 83 -1.07 4.03 1.68
CA PHE A 83 0.15 3.46 1.12
C PHE A 83 0.92 4.50 0.31
N ALA A 84 0.23 5.23 -0.57
CA ALA A 84 0.85 6.21 -1.45
C ALA A 84 1.51 7.35 -0.66
N ILE A 85 0.87 7.84 0.39
CA ILE A 85 1.42 8.95 1.18
C ILE A 85 2.61 8.55 2.04
N HIS A 86 2.82 7.25 2.29
CA HIS A 86 3.99 6.77 3.01
C HIS A 86 5.20 6.58 2.11
N CYS A 87 5.02 6.61 0.78
CA CYS A 87 6.12 6.52 -0.16
C CYS A 87 6.95 7.80 -0.16
N TYR A 88 8.21 7.71 -0.57
CA TYR A 88 9.13 8.84 -0.67
C TYR A 88 8.58 9.92 -1.61
N ALA A 89 8.04 9.50 -2.74
CA ALA A 89 7.41 10.37 -3.72
C ALA A 89 6.35 9.62 -4.49
N GLY A 90 5.42 10.36 -5.11
CA GLY A 90 4.39 9.81 -5.97
C GLY A 90 4.34 10.50 -7.31
N ILE A 91 4.10 9.73 -8.35
CA ILE A 91 3.79 10.24 -9.68
C ILE A 91 2.37 9.84 -9.98
N TYR A 92 1.51 10.84 -10.18
CA TYR A 92 0.07 10.64 -10.31
C TYR A 92 -0.36 11.01 -11.73
N ALA A 93 -1.13 10.15 -12.39
CA ALA A 93 -1.74 10.48 -13.66
C ALA A 93 -2.66 11.70 -13.49
N SER A 94 -2.84 12.48 -14.55
CA SER A 94 -3.63 13.71 -14.48
C SER A 94 -5.08 13.48 -14.08
N GLU A 95 -5.63 12.29 -14.36
CA GLU A 95 -7.00 11.90 -14.01
C GLU A 95 -7.09 11.17 -12.67
N CYS A 96 -6.00 11.14 -11.90
CA CYS A 96 -5.97 10.40 -10.64
C CYS A 96 -6.82 11.09 -9.58
N TYR A 97 -7.70 10.30 -8.95
CA TYR A 97 -8.46 10.69 -7.77
C TYR A 97 -7.89 9.99 -6.56
N ILE A 98 -7.33 10.75 -5.64
CA ILE A 98 -6.69 10.20 -4.45
C ILE A 98 -7.34 10.79 -3.19
N GLY A 99 -7.65 9.95 -2.22
CA GLY A 99 -8.22 10.42 -0.98
C GLY A 99 -8.61 9.31 0.00
N LEU A 100 -8.88 9.74 1.22
CA LEU A 100 -9.41 8.89 2.28
C LEU A 100 -10.93 9.08 2.30
N VAL A 101 -11.64 8.10 1.81
CA VAL A 101 -13.10 8.15 1.67
C VAL A 101 -13.75 7.26 2.70
#